data_1bd12067d457e0fc4d5654c1150e2f73
#
_entry.id   1bd12067d457e0fc4d5654c1150e2f73
#
_cell.length_a   1.000
_cell.length_b   1.000
_cell.length_c   1.000
_cell.angle_alpha   90.00
_cell.angle_beta   90.00
_cell.angle_gamma   90.00
#
_symmetry.space_group_name_H-M   'P 1'
#
loop_
_entity.id
_entity.type
_entity.pdbx_description
1 polymer ?
#
loop_
_entity_poly.entity_id
_entity_poly.type
_entity_poly.pdbx_seq_one_letter_code
_entity_poly.pdbx_strand_id
1 'polypeptide(L)'
;TKIKDLFEALSADLGYDMAFIDIDDSQKLANFQISPEETNYFVTSFDLYSLKKGLEVLNNLNDKIRLTRILFTREALQEEEDYLDFLALGLKIEWTEDTVYFPLEIGDQSVIIENQRVSKLKFRKLSTQYKENLLYILNQIVGDAEFPEIRKVYKQIERGI
;
A
#
# COMPACT_ATOMS: atom_id res chain seq x y z
N THR A 1 3.05 -16.20 -16.62
CA THR A 1 1.92 -15.26 -16.88
C THR A 1 2.46 -14.03 -17.59
N LYS A 2 1.70 -13.45 -18.50
CA LYS A 2 2.14 -12.31 -19.35
C LYS A 2 2.77 -11.14 -18.57
N ILE A 3 2.41 -10.95 -17.33
CA ILE A 3 2.92 -9.85 -16.49
C ILE A 3 4.26 -10.22 -15.85
N LYS A 4 4.42 -11.47 -15.40
CA LYS A 4 5.71 -11.95 -14.92
C LYS A 4 6.74 -11.89 -16.04
N ASP A 5 6.35 -12.33 -17.24
CA ASP A 5 7.19 -12.26 -18.44
C ASP A 5 7.53 -10.81 -18.80
N LEU A 6 6.56 -9.88 -18.68
CA LEU A 6 6.78 -8.45 -18.89
C LEU A 6 7.73 -7.86 -17.85
N PHE A 7 7.53 -8.21 -16.56
CA PHE A 7 8.41 -7.73 -15.49
C PHE A 7 9.83 -8.26 -15.64
N GLU A 8 10.00 -9.54 -15.98
CA GLU A 8 11.31 -10.13 -16.25
C GLU A 8 12.00 -9.42 -17.42
N ALA A 9 11.27 -9.12 -18.50
CA ALA A 9 11.79 -8.36 -19.63
C ALA A 9 12.19 -6.92 -19.24
N LEU A 10 11.32 -6.22 -18.48
CA LEU A 10 11.60 -4.85 -18.01
C LEU A 10 12.78 -4.82 -17.02
N SER A 11 12.90 -5.80 -16.13
CA SER A 11 14.03 -5.90 -15.20
C SER A 11 15.34 -6.13 -15.93
N ALA A 12 15.35 -7.02 -16.94
CA ALA A 12 16.53 -7.31 -17.71
C ALA A 12 17.01 -6.12 -18.57
N ASP A 13 16.06 -5.39 -19.18
CA ASP A 13 16.37 -4.31 -20.12
C ASP A 13 16.56 -2.94 -19.42
N LEU A 14 15.83 -2.68 -18.33
CA LEU A 14 15.76 -1.37 -17.67
C LEU A 14 16.36 -1.35 -16.26
N GLY A 15 16.76 -2.50 -15.71
CA GLY A 15 17.41 -2.60 -14.40
C GLY A 15 16.48 -2.27 -13.22
N TYR A 16 15.19 -2.58 -13.33
CA TYR A 16 14.25 -2.45 -12.20
C TYR A 16 14.37 -3.65 -11.27
N ASP A 17 14.52 -3.39 -9.98
CA ASP A 17 14.57 -4.41 -8.92
C ASP A 17 13.17 -4.71 -8.36
N MET A 18 12.20 -3.80 -8.54
CA MET A 18 10.88 -3.89 -7.94
C MET A 18 9.80 -3.27 -8.84
N ALA A 19 8.61 -3.84 -8.78
CA ALA A 19 7.40 -3.29 -9.39
C ALA A 19 6.27 -3.17 -8.37
N PHE A 20 5.58 -2.04 -8.38
CA PHE A 20 4.33 -1.85 -7.64
C PHE A 20 3.16 -2.03 -8.59
N ILE A 21 2.23 -2.91 -8.21
CA ILE A 21 1.04 -3.19 -9.01
C ILE A 21 -0.17 -2.64 -8.24
N ASP A 22 -0.83 -1.64 -8.81
CA ASP A 22 -2.06 -1.06 -8.28
C ASP A 22 -3.28 -1.72 -8.93
N ILE A 23 -4.10 -2.39 -8.12
CA ILE A 23 -5.30 -3.11 -8.54
C ILE A 23 -6.51 -2.44 -7.92
N ASP A 24 -7.26 -1.71 -8.72
CA ASP A 24 -8.43 -0.94 -8.31
C ASP A 24 -9.77 -1.48 -8.82
N ASP A 25 -9.73 -2.58 -9.57
CA ASP A 25 -10.94 -3.27 -10.05
C ASP A 25 -10.75 -4.78 -10.25
N SER A 26 -11.85 -5.52 -10.25
CA SER A 26 -11.87 -6.98 -10.38
C SER A 26 -11.47 -7.48 -11.78
N GLN A 27 -11.63 -6.67 -12.83
CA GLN A 27 -11.20 -7.06 -14.19
C GLN A 27 -9.67 -7.02 -14.28
N LYS A 28 -9.05 -6.01 -13.67
CA LYS A 28 -7.59 -5.96 -13.56
C LYS A 28 -7.07 -7.14 -12.75
N LEU A 29 -7.70 -7.45 -11.60
CA LEU A 29 -7.32 -8.58 -10.77
C LEU A 29 -7.25 -9.90 -11.56
N ALA A 30 -8.21 -10.15 -12.46
CA ALA A 30 -8.25 -11.36 -13.28
C ALA A 30 -7.03 -11.51 -14.21
N ASN A 31 -6.35 -10.41 -14.53
CA ASN A 31 -5.16 -10.40 -15.39
C ASN A 31 -3.86 -10.62 -14.58
N PHE A 32 -3.93 -10.51 -13.24
CA PHE A 32 -2.80 -10.68 -12.35
C PHE A 32 -2.96 -11.96 -11.53
N GLN A 33 -1.93 -12.76 -11.48
CA GLN A 33 -1.85 -13.85 -10.54
C GLN A 33 -1.11 -13.32 -9.32
N ILE A 34 -1.87 -12.95 -8.28
CA ILE A 34 -1.29 -12.49 -7.01
C ILE A 34 -0.63 -13.70 -6.36
N SER A 35 0.65 -13.58 -6.02
CA SER A 35 1.37 -14.61 -5.30
C SER A 35 1.15 -14.47 -3.80
N PRO A 36 0.86 -15.56 -3.08
CA PRO A 36 0.82 -15.55 -1.61
C PRO A 36 2.19 -15.24 -0.97
N GLU A 37 3.28 -15.43 -1.73
CA GLU A 37 4.66 -15.21 -1.28
C GLU A 37 5.10 -13.74 -1.40
N GLU A 38 4.33 -12.93 -2.13
CA GLU A 38 4.60 -11.51 -2.32
C GLU A 38 4.01 -10.68 -1.19
N THR A 39 4.56 -9.47 -0.99
CA THR A 39 4.01 -8.52 -0.03
C THR A 39 2.78 -7.86 -0.63
N ASN A 40 1.62 -8.18 -0.09
CA ASN A 40 0.35 -7.67 -0.56
C ASN A 40 -0.28 -6.72 0.46
N TYR A 41 -0.82 -5.60 -0.02
CA TYR A 41 -1.46 -4.59 0.82
C TYR A 41 -2.91 -4.38 0.41
N PHE A 42 -3.77 -4.23 1.40
CA PHE A 42 -5.13 -3.72 1.22
C PHE A 42 -5.21 -2.29 1.72
N VAL A 43 -5.32 -1.36 0.78
CA VAL A 43 -5.33 0.08 1.07
C VAL A 43 -6.76 0.59 0.97
N THR A 44 -7.29 1.13 2.06
CA THR A 44 -8.66 1.65 2.09
C THR A 44 -8.82 2.79 3.11
N SER A 45 -9.93 3.50 2.98
CA SER A 45 -10.51 4.36 4.01
C SER A 45 -11.86 3.75 4.46
N PHE A 46 -12.42 4.25 5.57
CA PHE A 46 -13.70 3.74 6.09
C PHE A 46 -14.94 4.39 5.47
N ASP A 47 -14.81 5.08 4.34
CA ASP A 47 -15.99 5.44 3.57
C ASP A 47 -16.59 4.22 2.87
N LEU A 48 -17.90 4.15 2.84
CA LEU A 48 -18.64 2.99 2.32
C LEU A 48 -18.32 2.67 0.86
N TYR A 49 -17.98 3.65 0.05
CA TYR A 49 -17.66 3.45 -1.36
C TYR A 49 -16.32 2.73 -1.52
N SER A 50 -15.28 3.23 -0.85
CA SER A 50 -13.94 2.64 -0.88
C SER A 50 -13.93 1.21 -0.33
N LEU A 51 -14.60 0.99 0.81
CA LEU A 51 -14.74 -0.33 1.41
C LEU A 51 -15.44 -1.31 0.46
N LYS A 52 -16.61 -0.93 -0.05
CA LYS A 52 -17.39 -1.78 -0.95
C LYS A 52 -16.58 -2.16 -2.18
N LYS A 53 -15.95 -1.18 -2.82
CA LYS A 53 -15.13 -1.40 -4.02
C LYS A 53 -13.95 -2.33 -3.73
N GLY A 54 -13.22 -2.12 -2.64
CA GLY A 54 -12.11 -2.97 -2.23
C GLY A 54 -12.55 -4.41 -1.95
N LEU A 55 -13.63 -4.60 -1.20
CA LEU A 55 -14.17 -5.92 -0.89
C LEU A 55 -14.70 -6.65 -2.14
N GLU A 56 -15.29 -5.93 -3.10
CA GLU A 56 -15.68 -6.51 -4.41
C GLU A 56 -14.46 -7.05 -5.17
N VAL A 57 -13.33 -6.36 -5.12
CA VAL A 57 -12.07 -6.86 -5.71
C VAL A 57 -11.62 -8.12 -4.98
N LEU A 58 -11.56 -8.11 -3.66
CA LEU A 58 -11.13 -9.25 -2.84
C LEU A 58 -12.04 -10.48 -3.01
N ASN A 59 -13.33 -10.29 -3.23
CA ASN A 59 -14.27 -11.38 -3.46
C ASN A 59 -14.00 -12.18 -4.74
N ASN A 60 -13.26 -11.60 -5.67
CA ASN A 60 -12.86 -12.24 -6.94
C ASN A 60 -11.50 -12.96 -6.87
N LEU A 61 -10.89 -13.08 -5.71
CA LEU A 61 -9.66 -13.82 -5.53
C LEU A 61 -9.87 -15.32 -5.78
N ASN A 62 -8.99 -15.93 -6.56
CA ASN A 62 -9.01 -17.36 -6.83
C ASN A 62 -8.41 -18.16 -5.67
N ASP A 63 -7.35 -17.67 -5.09
CA ASP A 63 -6.57 -18.30 -4.04
C ASP A 63 -6.59 -17.47 -2.76
N LYS A 64 -6.30 -18.11 -1.62
CA LYS A 64 -6.15 -17.41 -0.34
C LYS A 64 -4.85 -16.62 -0.35
N ILE A 65 -4.93 -15.33 -0.06
CA ILE A 65 -3.77 -14.44 0.01
C ILE A 65 -3.65 -13.80 1.39
N ARG A 66 -2.42 -13.47 1.75
CA ARG A 66 -2.11 -12.73 2.97
C ARG A 66 -1.98 -11.24 2.64
N LEU A 67 -2.65 -10.40 3.44
CA LEU A 67 -2.75 -8.96 3.21
C LEU A 67 -2.40 -8.17 4.47
N THR A 68 -1.59 -7.14 4.32
CA THR A 68 -1.40 -6.12 5.36
C THR A 68 -2.38 -4.98 5.15
N ARG A 69 -3.08 -4.59 6.20
CA ARG A 69 -4.04 -3.48 6.18
C ARG A 69 -3.32 -2.15 6.19
N ILE A 70 -3.63 -1.27 5.24
CA ILE A 70 -3.26 0.15 5.24
C ILE A 70 -4.55 0.95 5.29
N LEU A 71 -4.82 1.58 6.43
CA LEU A 71 -6.07 2.25 6.70
C LEU A 71 -5.88 3.76 6.79
N PHE A 72 -6.60 4.49 5.94
CA PHE A 72 -6.67 5.95 6.02
C PHE A 72 -7.84 6.35 6.92
N THR A 73 -7.54 6.81 8.11
CA THR A 73 -8.54 7.18 9.11
C THR A 73 -8.13 8.40 9.91
N ARG A 74 -9.09 9.06 10.55
CA ARG A 74 -8.81 10.16 11.49
C ARG A 74 -8.34 9.65 12.84
N GLU A 75 -8.88 8.53 13.25
CA GLU A 75 -8.61 7.88 14.53
C GLU A 75 -8.45 6.39 14.30
N ALA A 76 -7.44 5.79 14.91
CA ALA A 76 -7.25 4.34 14.88
C ALA A 76 -8.14 3.72 15.96
N LEU A 77 -9.32 3.22 15.59
CA LEU A 77 -10.29 2.61 16.48
C LEU A 77 -10.35 1.10 16.24
N GLN A 78 -10.38 0.34 17.34
CA GLN A 78 -10.51 -1.12 17.26
C GLN A 78 -11.83 -1.52 16.58
N GLU A 79 -12.90 -0.77 16.79
CA GLU A 79 -14.19 -1.02 16.17
C GLU A 79 -14.14 -0.94 14.63
N GLU A 80 -13.24 -0.12 14.07
CA GLU A 80 -13.04 -0.04 12.63
C GLU A 80 -12.36 -1.31 12.08
N GLU A 81 -11.37 -1.84 12.80
CA GLU A 81 -10.74 -3.12 12.42
C GLU A 81 -11.72 -4.28 12.57
N ASP A 82 -12.45 -4.36 13.68
CA ASP A 82 -13.45 -5.40 13.92
C ASP A 82 -14.56 -5.37 12.84
N TYR A 83 -14.95 -4.17 12.40
CA TYR A 83 -15.92 -4.01 11.32
C TYR A 83 -15.36 -4.49 9.98
N LEU A 84 -14.09 -4.18 9.68
CA LEU A 84 -13.43 -4.67 8.47
C LEU A 84 -13.28 -6.20 8.51
N ASP A 85 -12.93 -6.77 9.64
CA ASP A 85 -12.86 -8.22 9.84
C ASP A 85 -14.23 -8.89 9.62
N PHE A 86 -15.28 -8.28 10.12
CA PHE A 86 -16.65 -8.74 9.90
C PHE A 86 -17.04 -8.71 8.41
N LEU A 87 -16.73 -7.63 7.70
CA LEU A 87 -17.02 -7.50 6.27
C LEU A 87 -16.19 -8.46 5.41
N ALA A 88 -15.03 -8.85 5.88
CA ALA A 88 -14.13 -9.77 5.19
C ALA A 88 -14.46 -11.26 5.43
N LEU A 89 -15.46 -11.55 6.26
CA LEU A 89 -15.88 -12.93 6.52
C LEU A 89 -16.28 -13.66 5.23
N GLY A 90 -15.65 -14.80 5.01
CA GLY A 90 -15.90 -15.63 3.83
C GLY A 90 -15.05 -15.27 2.61
N LEU A 91 -14.29 -14.20 2.63
CA LEU A 91 -13.31 -13.88 1.61
C LEU A 91 -12.07 -14.78 1.72
N LYS A 92 -11.38 -14.98 0.61
CA LYS A 92 -10.15 -15.77 0.55
C LYS A 92 -8.93 -14.93 0.93
N ILE A 93 -8.95 -14.37 2.14
CA ILE A 93 -7.87 -13.55 2.65
C ILE A 93 -7.46 -13.97 4.06
N GLU A 94 -6.27 -13.57 4.43
CA GLU A 94 -5.73 -13.65 5.77
C GLU A 94 -5.02 -12.34 6.09
N TRP A 95 -5.50 -11.65 7.12
CA TRP A 95 -4.83 -10.44 7.56
C TRP A 95 -3.50 -10.75 8.25
N THR A 96 -2.50 -9.92 8.01
CA THR A 96 -1.30 -9.91 8.86
C THR A 96 -1.65 -9.35 10.24
N GLU A 97 -0.78 -9.58 11.22
CA GLU A 97 -0.95 -9.01 12.56
C GLU A 97 -0.86 -7.48 12.56
N ASP A 98 -0.12 -6.92 11.61
CA ASP A 98 0.13 -5.49 11.53
C ASP A 98 -0.98 -4.77 10.75
N THR A 99 -1.39 -3.61 11.29
CA THR A 99 -2.22 -2.62 10.61
C THR A 99 -1.48 -1.29 10.58
N VAL A 100 -1.38 -0.67 9.42
CA VAL A 100 -0.73 0.64 9.25
C VAL A 100 -1.79 1.71 9.10
N TYR A 101 -1.82 2.67 10.03
CA TYR A 101 -2.79 3.76 10.04
C TYR A 101 -2.19 5.03 9.49
N PHE A 102 -2.71 5.50 8.36
CA PHE A 102 -2.36 6.81 7.84
C PHE A 102 -3.35 7.87 8.31
N PRO A 103 -2.89 8.94 8.95
CA PRO A 103 -3.77 9.98 9.44
C PRO A 103 -4.42 10.75 8.28
N LEU A 104 -5.73 10.97 8.37
CA LEU A 104 -6.48 11.85 7.47
C LEU A 104 -6.40 13.31 7.96
N GLU A 105 -5.21 13.82 8.19
CA GLU A 105 -5.00 15.21 8.55
C GLU A 105 -5.16 16.14 7.35
N ILE A 106 -5.79 17.29 7.55
CA ILE A 106 -6.03 18.27 6.48
C ILE A 106 -4.71 18.71 5.84
N GLY A 107 -3.64 18.83 6.64
CA GLY A 107 -2.30 19.19 6.18
C GLY A 107 -1.73 18.18 5.19
N ASP A 108 -1.75 16.90 5.54
CA ASP A 108 -1.22 15.81 4.71
C ASP A 108 -2.03 15.65 3.41
N GLN A 109 -3.37 15.69 3.51
CA GLN A 109 -4.23 15.65 2.32
C GLN A 109 -3.92 16.78 1.34
N SER A 110 -3.73 17.99 1.85
CA SER A 110 -3.37 19.16 1.02
C SER A 110 -2.04 18.99 0.31
N VAL A 111 -1.03 18.42 1.00
CA VAL A 111 0.29 18.13 0.43
C VAL A 111 0.19 17.05 -0.65
N ILE A 112 -0.58 15.99 -0.42
CA ILE A 112 -0.78 14.90 -1.39
C ILE A 112 -1.44 15.44 -2.66
N ILE A 113 -2.52 16.21 -2.52
CA ILE A 113 -3.21 16.85 -3.67
C ILE A 113 -2.27 17.79 -4.41
N GLU A 114 -1.48 18.61 -3.70
CA GLU A 114 -0.49 19.48 -4.32
C GLU A 114 0.57 18.69 -5.09
N ASN A 115 1.08 17.60 -4.52
CA ASN A 115 2.06 16.72 -5.14
C ASN A 115 1.53 16.14 -6.46
N GLN A 116 0.29 15.64 -6.45
CA GLN A 116 -0.37 15.14 -7.65
C GLN A 116 -0.51 16.20 -8.74
N ARG A 117 -0.96 17.41 -8.35
CA ARG A 117 -1.16 18.52 -9.29
C ARG A 117 0.11 19.00 -9.96
N VAL A 118 1.23 19.03 -9.24
CA VAL A 118 2.52 19.54 -9.75
C VAL A 118 3.48 18.44 -10.20
N SER A 119 3.08 17.18 -10.10
CA SER A 119 3.92 15.99 -10.39
C SER A 119 5.28 16.04 -9.69
N LYS A 120 5.30 16.55 -8.45
CA LYS A 120 6.50 16.65 -7.61
C LYS A 120 6.19 16.20 -6.19
N LEU A 121 7.03 15.36 -5.65
CA LEU A 121 6.91 14.88 -4.27
C LEU A 121 7.51 15.90 -3.28
N LYS A 122 6.65 16.62 -2.58
CA LYS A 122 7.03 17.55 -1.50
C LYS A 122 6.99 16.84 -0.15
N PHE A 123 7.83 15.85 0.01
CA PHE A 123 7.86 14.96 1.16
C PHE A 123 8.03 15.66 2.51
N ARG A 124 8.87 16.69 2.55
CA ARG A 124 9.16 17.46 3.77
C ARG A 124 7.91 18.03 4.46
N LYS A 125 6.87 18.33 3.69
CA LYS A 125 5.63 18.94 4.19
C LYS A 125 4.66 17.96 4.83
N LEU A 126 4.86 16.66 4.65
CA LEU A 126 4.04 15.63 5.28
C LEU A 126 4.29 15.59 6.79
N SER A 127 3.28 15.19 7.56
CA SER A 127 3.39 15.01 9.00
C SER A 127 4.44 13.94 9.37
N THR A 128 4.93 13.99 10.58
CA THR A 128 5.90 13.00 11.09
C THR A 128 5.27 11.61 11.06
N GLN A 129 4.04 11.46 11.52
CA GLN A 129 3.33 10.19 11.53
C GLN A 129 3.18 9.59 10.13
N TYR A 130 2.79 10.40 9.14
CA TYR A 130 2.68 9.95 7.76
C TYR A 130 4.02 9.43 7.23
N LYS A 131 5.11 10.15 7.51
CA LYS A 131 6.47 9.77 7.11
C LYS A 131 6.97 8.49 7.79
N GLU A 132 6.70 8.33 9.08
CA GLU A 132 7.06 7.12 9.82
C GLU A 132 6.33 5.89 9.28
N ASN A 133 5.05 6.01 8.96
CA ASN A 133 4.27 4.93 8.35
C ASN A 133 4.79 4.55 6.96
N LEU A 134 5.19 5.52 6.14
CA LEU A 134 5.86 5.23 4.87
C LEU A 134 7.18 4.48 5.06
N LEU A 135 7.99 4.88 6.04
CA LEU A 135 9.24 4.19 6.36
C LEU A 135 8.99 2.76 6.84
N TYR A 136 7.96 2.56 7.65
CA TYR A 136 7.58 1.23 8.11
C TYR A 136 7.23 0.31 6.93
N ILE A 137 6.38 0.78 6.00
CA ILE A 137 6.04 0.02 4.79
C ILE A 137 7.29 -0.25 3.94
N LEU A 138 8.14 0.73 3.75
CA LEU A 138 9.39 0.55 3.01
C LEU A 138 10.27 -0.52 3.65
N ASN A 139 10.38 -0.54 4.99
CA ASN A 139 11.14 -1.58 5.69
C ASN A 139 10.56 -2.98 5.45
N GLN A 140 9.24 -3.11 5.46
CA GLN A 140 8.60 -4.39 5.15
C GLN A 140 8.90 -4.87 3.73
N ILE A 141 8.97 -3.94 2.77
CA ILE A 141 9.19 -4.25 1.35
C ILE A 141 10.65 -4.66 1.08
N VAL A 142 11.62 -3.90 1.62
CA VAL A 142 13.04 -4.10 1.32
C VAL A 142 13.75 -5.03 2.30
N GLY A 143 13.17 -5.23 3.48
CA GLY A 143 13.78 -6.00 4.57
C GLY A 143 14.87 -5.24 5.34
N ASP A 144 15.24 -5.81 6.48
CA ASP A 144 16.15 -5.17 7.44
C ASP A 144 17.56 -4.93 6.90
N ALA A 145 18.02 -5.73 5.96
CA ALA A 145 19.37 -5.64 5.41
C ALA A 145 19.58 -4.36 4.58
N GLU A 146 18.59 -3.95 3.81
CA GLU A 146 18.67 -2.79 2.91
C GLU A 146 18.13 -1.51 3.54
N PHE A 147 17.34 -1.62 4.59
CA PHE A 147 16.69 -0.50 5.25
C PHE A 147 17.62 0.62 5.73
N PRO A 148 18.86 0.36 6.26
CA PRO A 148 19.77 1.43 6.65
C PRO A 148 20.12 2.39 5.50
N GLU A 149 20.29 1.88 4.29
CA GLU A 149 20.59 2.71 3.11
C GLU A 149 19.36 3.53 2.70
N ILE A 150 18.19 2.93 2.69
CA ILE A 150 16.93 3.62 2.44
C ILE A 150 16.69 4.73 3.45
N ARG A 151 16.98 4.49 4.73
CA ARG A 151 16.87 5.50 5.77
C ARG A 151 17.83 6.69 5.58
N LYS A 152 18.98 6.48 4.98
CA LYS A 152 19.87 7.60 4.61
C LYS A 152 19.27 8.45 3.49
N VAL A 153 18.78 7.80 2.43
CA VAL A 153 18.12 8.49 1.32
C VAL A 153 16.89 9.25 1.81
N TYR A 154 16.09 8.64 2.66
CA TYR A 154 14.94 9.28 3.30
C TYR A 154 15.35 10.58 4.01
N LYS A 155 16.38 10.55 4.85
CA LYS A 155 16.88 11.74 5.56
C LYS A 155 17.39 12.84 4.62
N GLN A 156 17.95 12.48 3.47
CA GLN A 156 18.37 13.44 2.44
C GLN A 156 17.16 14.12 1.82
N ILE A 157 16.14 13.35 1.39
CA ILE A 157 14.89 13.87 0.84
C ILE A 157 14.17 14.78 1.84
N GLU A 158 14.17 14.41 3.13
CA GLU A 158 13.55 15.21 4.18
C GLU A 158 14.26 16.55 4.39
N ARG A 159 15.58 16.58 4.21
CA ARG A 159 16.40 17.82 4.27
C ARG A 159 16.30 18.67 3.01
N GLY A 160 15.77 18.11 1.92
CA GLY A 160 15.64 18.82 0.64
C GLY A 160 16.97 18.89 -0.15
N ILE A 161 17.82 17.91 0.06
CA ILE A 161 19.08 17.73 -0.66
C ILE A 161 18.88 16.75 -1.81
#